data_bd1e572b3abc3167a935f3cfc2b29eae
#
_entry.id   bd1e572b3abc3167a935f3cfc2b29eae
#
_cell.length_a   1.000
_cell.length_b   1.000
_cell.length_c   1.000
_cell.angle_alpha   90.00
_cell.angle_beta   90.00
_cell.angle_gamma   90.00
#
_symmetry.space_group_name_H-M   'P 1'
#
loop_
_entity.id
_entity.type
_entity.pdbx_description
1 polymer ?
#
loop_
_entity_poly.entity_id
_entity_poly.type
_entity_poly.pdbx_seq_one_letter_code
_entity_poly.pdbx_strand_id
1 'polypeptide(L)'
;MRNIALHLMYNGTAYHGWQVQKTEVTVAETLEKALSTICCHPVKVTGCGRTDAGVHAEYYIANFRTTSTIPADRIPLAVNTRLPEDIVVCRAFDVAEDFNAIGSCLRKEYTFRIFNSRIRNPFYVNRAYFYPKRLDEAVMDRAARAFEGTHDFRAVRSVGTETRTTVRTIYYCYVTRSGDLLELKVCANGFLYNMVRAITGTVLYAAEGKLTPEDIPVILDSGNRTLAGPTVPPGGLYLTKLWYEDERLNGNG
;
A
#
# COMPACT_ATOMS: atom_id res chain seq x y z
N MET A 1 21.57 -14.35 -16.40
CA MET A 1 20.89 -13.03 -16.22
C MET A 1 20.71 -12.84 -14.73
N ARG A 2 21.11 -11.70 -14.16
CA ARG A 2 20.97 -11.43 -12.70
C ARG A 2 19.53 -11.06 -12.39
N ASN A 3 19.05 -11.42 -11.21
CA ASN A 3 17.79 -10.95 -10.64
C ASN A 3 18.12 -9.98 -9.51
N ILE A 4 17.62 -8.75 -9.61
CA ILE A 4 17.91 -7.66 -8.66
C ILE A 4 16.60 -7.25 -8.00
N ALA A 5 16.56 -7.30 -6.67
CA ALA A 5 15.50 -6.69 -5.87
C ALA A 5 15.84 -5.24 -5.53
N LEU A 6 14.86 -4.37 -5.63
CA LEU A 6 14.94 -2.96 -5.29
C LEU A 6 14.02 -2.67 -4.10
N HIS A 7 14.54 -2.00 -3.08
CA HIS A 7 13.74 -1.29 -2.10
C HIS A 7 13.57 0.15 -2.58
N LEU A 8 12.33 0.60 -2.72
CA LEU A 8 12.01 1.96 -3.16
C LEU A 8 10.89 2.58 -2.33
N MET A 9 10.84 3.90 -2.34
CA MET A 9 9.76 4.72 -1.79
C MET A 9 9.20 5.61 -2.89
N TYR A 10 7.91 5.96 -2.81
CA TYR A 10 7.32 6.93 -3.72
C TYR A 10 6.13 7.69 -3.14
N ASN A 11 6.01 8.95 -3.53
CA ASN A 11 4.81 9.74 -3.38
C ASN A 11 3.90 9.52 -4.60
N GLY A 12 2.79 8.80 -4.41
CA GLY A 12 1.90 8.39 -5.51
C GLY A 12 1.01 9.49 -6.08
N THR A 13 1.05 10.72 -5.55
CA THR A 13 0.11 11.80 -5.90
C THR A 13 0.02 12.08 -7.40
N ALA A 14 1.17 12.03 -8.10
CA ALA A 14 1.26 12.32 -9.54
C ALA A 14 1.07 11.09 -10.44
N TYR A 15 0.78 9.92 -9.87
CA TYR A 15 0.78 8.65 -10.59
C TYR A 15 -0.58 7.97 -10.58
N HIS A 16 -0.93 7.33 -11.69
CA HIS A 16 -2.10 6.45 -11.79
C HIS A 16 -1.80 5.02 -11.28
N GLY A 17 -1.15 4.99 -10.10
CA GLY A 17 -0.78 3.77 -9.39
C GLY A 17 0.52 3.13 -9.90
N TRP A 18 0.73 1.90 -9.48
CA TRP A 18 1.94 1.15 -9.83
C TRP A 18 1.95 0.63 -11.27
N GLN A 19 0.86 -0.04 -11.68
CA GLN A 19 0.83 -0.86 -12.91
C GLN A 19 0.89 0.00 -14.18
N VAL A 20 1.80 -0.34 -15.09
CA VAL A 20 1.91 0.29 -16.43
C VAL A 20 0.55 0.29 -17.15
N GLN A 21 0.17 1.44 -17.69
CA GLN A 21 -1.05 1.70 -18.44
C GLN A 21 -0.73 2.39 -19.77
N LYS A 22 -1.67 2.35 -20.71
CA LYS A 22 -1.43 2.87 -22.07
C LYS A 22 -1.33 4.40 -22.15
N THR A 23 -2.11 5.10 -21.33
CA THR A 23 -2.33 6.55 -21.44
C THR A 23 -1.87 7.34 -20.23
N GLU A 24 -1.59 6.66 -19.11
CA GLU A 24 -1.37 7.31 -17.82
C GLU A 24 0.06 7.08 -17.31
N VAL A 25 0.63 8.09 -16.67
CA VAL A 25 1.94 7.98 -16.02
C VAL A 25 1.83 7.11 -14.77
N THR A 26 2.69 6.10 -14.66
CA THR A 26 2.69 5.14 -13.55
C THR A 26 4.07 5.00 -12.94
N VAL A 27 4.13 4.56 -11.66
CA VAL A 27 5.41 4.37 -10.96
C VAL A 27 6.28 3.33 -11.66
N ALA A 28 5.69 2.19 -12.06
CA ALA A 28 6.46 1.12 -12.73
C ALA A 28 7.04 1.57 -14.07
N GLU A 29 6.28 2.29 -14.90
CA GLU A 29 6.77 2.79 -16.19
C GLU A 29 7.92 3.77 -16.00
N THR A 30 7.81 4.70 -15.04
CA THR A 30 8.87 5.68 -14.72
C THR A 30 10.14 4.97 -14.25
N LEU A 31 10.00 3.98 -13.39
CA LEU A 31 11.13 3.16 -12.91
C LEU A 31 11.76 2.33 -14.05
N GLU A 32 10.95 1.70 -14.90
CA GLU A 32 11.42 0.92 -16.06
C GLU A 32 12.24 1.76 -17.04
N LYS A 33 11.80 2.99 -17.32
CA LYS A 33 12.53 3.94 -18.19
C LYS A 33 13.89 4.30 -17.58
N ALA A 34 13.93 4.63 -16.29
CA ALA A 34 15.18 4.96 -15.60
C ALA A 34 16.16 3.78 -15.55
N LEU A 35 15.67 2.59 -15.19
CA LEU A 35 16.48 1.36 -15.17
C LEU A 35 16.99 0.99 -16.56
N SER A 36 16.14 1.06 -17.59
CA SER A 36 16.55 0.76 -18.97
C SER A 36 17.68 1.68 -19.45
N THR A 37 17.66 2.95 -19.04
CA THR A 37 18.71 3.90 -19.35
C THR A 37 20.06 3.50 -18.74
N ILE A 38 20.10 3.18 -17.45
CA ILE A 38 21.36 2.83 -16.78
C ILE A 38 21.87 1.42 -17.13
N CYS A 39 20.96 0.50 -17.45
CA CYS A 39 21.31 -0.86 -17.85
C CYS A 39 21.67 -1.00 -19.34
N CYS A 40 21.42 0.04 -20.16
CA CYS A 40 21.61 0.04 -21.61
C CYS A 40 20.84 -1.07 -22.36
N HIS A 41 19.72 -1.52 -21.81
CA HIS A 41 18.78 -2.46 -22.46
C HIS A 41 17.38 -2.33 -21.83
N PRO A 42 16.31 -2.75 -22.53
CA PRO A 42 14.95 -2.71 -21.97
C PRO A 42 14.84 -3.52 -20.68
N VAL A 43 14.25 -2.90 -19.64
CA VAL A 43 14.01 -3.53 -18.34
C VAL A 43 12.49 -3.51 -18.06
N LYS A 44 12.01 -4.61 -17.50
CA LYS A 44 10.67 -4.74 -16.93
C LYS A 44 10.76 -5.05 -15.46
N VAL A 45 9.90 -4.38 -14.65
CA VAL A 45 9.86 -4.58 -13.20
C VAL A 45 8.65 -5.39 -12.77
N THR A 46 8.85 -6.26 -11.79
CA THR A 46 7.77 -6.94 -11.06
C THR A 46 7.69 -6.34 -9.66
N GLY A 47 6.57 -5.69 -9.33
CA GLY A 47 6.36 -5.12 -8.00
C GLY A 47 5.71 -6.09 -7.03
N CYS A 48 5.84 -5.84 -5.72
CA CYS A 48 5.24 -6.65 -4.65
C CYS A 48 3.70 -6.66 -4.66
N GLY A 49 3.07 -5.75 -5.37
CA GLY A 49 1.61 -5.66 -5.51
C GLY A 49 1.22 -4.39 -6.26
N ARG A 50 -0.04 -4.31 -6.66
CA ARG A 50 -0.58 -3.09 -7.27
C ARG A 50 -0.95 -2.09 -6.18
N THR A 51 -0.65 -0.83 -6.41
CA THR A 51 -1.21 0.31 -5.66
C THR A 51 -2.11 1.10 -6.60
N ASP A 52 -3.20 1.65 -6.06
CA ASP A 52 -4.14 2.47 -6.83
C ASP A 52 -3.57 3.86 -7.12
N ALA A 53 -4.21 4.61 -8.04
CA ALA A 53 -3.87 6.00 -8.30
C ALA A 53 -3.87 6.82 -7.00
N GLY A 54 -2.82 7.62 -6.79
CA GLY A 54 -2.65 8.48 -5.62
C GLY A 54 -2.22 7.77 -4.32
N VAL A 55 -2.02 6.45 -4.33
CA VAL A 55 -1.53 5.68 -3.17
C VAL A 55 -0.01 5.76 -3.10
N HIS A 56 0.53 5.95 -1.88
CA HIS A 56 1.96 6.09 -1.61
C HIS A 56 2.59 4.76 -1.17
N ALA A 57 3.92 4.73 -1.17
CA ALA A 57 4.68 3.68 -0.52
C ALA A 57 5.88 4.25 0.22
N GLU A 58 6.00 3.94 1.50
CA GLU A 58 7.19 4.19 2.32
C GLU A 58 8.14 2.99 2.28
N TYR A 59 7.61 1.84 1.93
CA TYR A 59 8.39 0.62 1.73
C TYR A 59 7.80 -0.21 0.60
N TYR A 60 8.52 -0.32 -0.52
CA TYR A 60 8.07 -1.08 -1.68
C TYR A 60 9.21 -1.92 -2.23
N ILE A 61 8.95 -3.19 -2.52
CA ILE A 61 9.91 -4.09 -3.16
C ILE A 61 9.47 -4.35 -4.59
N ALA A 62 10.40 -4.16 -5.53
CA ALA A 62 10.26 -4.61 -6.90
C ALA A 62 11.51 -5.41 -7.29
N ASN A 63 11.39 -6.31 -8.26
CA ASN A 63 12.56 -6.96 -8.83
C ASN A 63 12.58 -6.86 -10.36
N PHE A 64 13.76 -6.95 -10.94
CA PHE A 64 13.97 -6.97 -12.38
C PHE A 64 15.15 -7.86 -12.76
N ARG A 65 15.16 -8.30 -14.01
CA ARG A 65 16.25 -9.09 -14.56
C ARG A 65 17.13 -8.25 -15.48
N THR A 66 18.47 -8.43 -15.38
CA THR A 66 19.43 -7.65 -16.15
C THR A 66 20.68 -8.43 -16.51
N THR A 67 21.32 -8.06 -17.61
CA THR A 67 22.67 -8.46 -17.98
C THR A 67 23.71 -7.41 -17.60
N SER A 68 23.29 -6.26 -17.06
CA SER A 68 24.19 -5.20 -16.61
C SER A 68 25.14 -5.70 -15.53
N THR A 69 26.38 -5.23 -15.58
CA THR A 69 27.44 -5.55 -14.60
C THR A 69 27.52 -4.55 -13.47
N ILE A 70 26.64 -3.54 -13.43
CA ILE A 70 26.59 -2.54 -12.33
C ILE A 70 26.40 -3.30 -11.01
N PRO A 71 27.28 -3.15 -10.00
CA PRO A 71 27.09 -3.74 -8.68
C PRO A 71 25.75 -3.33 -8.07
N ALA A 72 25.07 -4.25 -7.36
CA ALA A 72 23.73 -3.98 -6.83
C ALA A 72 23.70 -2.75 -5.92
N ASP A 73 24.71 -2.57 -5.05
CA ASP A 73 24.86 -1.42 -4.15
C ASP A 73 25.06 -0.07 -4.89
N ARG A 74 25.44 -0.09 -6.17
CA ARG A 74 25.61 1.10 -7.01
C ARG A 74 24.36 1.46 -7.82
N ILE A 75 23.42 0.53 -7.99
CA ILE A 75 22.19 0.76 -8.75
C ILE A 75 21.38 1.94 -8.18
N PRO A 76 21.16 2.07 -6.85
CA PRO A 76 20.43 3.21 -6.30
C PRO A 76 21.04 4.55 -6.69
N LEU A 77 22.37 4.68 -6.59
CA LEU A 77 23.06 5.92 -6.95
C LEU A 77 22.89 6.27 -8.44
N ALA A 78 22.97 5.26 -9.30
CA ALA A 78 22.84 5.47 -10.74
C ALA A 78 21.40 5.77 -11.15
N VAL A 79 20.40 4.99 -10.67
CA VAL A 79 19.02 5.11 -11.11
C VAL A 79 18.36 6.39 -10.59
N ASN A 80 18.68 6.83 -9.37
CA ASN A 80 18.12 8.06 -8.79
C ASN A 80 18.54 9.33 -9.56
N THR A 81 19.63 9.29 -10.34
CA THR A 81 19.96 10.43 -11.25
C THR A 81 19.00 10.55 -12.44
N ARG A 82 18.14 9.56 -12.64
CA ARG A 82 17.18 9.47 -13.77
C ARG A 82 15.73 9.45 -13.31
N LEU A 83 15.50 9.30 -11.99
CA LEU A 83 14.16 9.32 -11.40
C LEU A 83 13.76 10.76 -11.01
N PRO A 84 12.47 11.09 -11.05
CA PRO A 84 11.94 12.31 -10.44
C PRO A 84 12.02 12.21 -8.91
N GLU A 85 11.94 13.36 -8.22
CA GLU A 85 12.12 13.46 -6.77
C GLU A 85 11.09 12.69 -5.94
N ASP A 86 9.96 12.35 -6.53
CA ASP A 86 8.86 11.63 -5.88
C ASP A 86 8.97 10.09 -5.97
N ILE A 87 10.03 9.57 -6.60
CA ILE A 87 10.40 8.14 -6.59
C ILE A 87 11.88 8.00 -6.25
N VAL A 88 12.19 7.22 -5.21
CA VAL A 88 13.56 6.97 -4.77
C VAL A 88 13.81 5.48 -4.61
N VAL A 89 14.87 4.97 -5.22
CA VAL A 89 15.41 3.64 -4.94
C VAL A 89 16.42 3.77 -3.80
N CYS A 90 16.13 3.16 -2.65
CA CYS A 90 16.92 3.26 -1.44
C CYS A 90 18.04 2.22 -1.39
N ARG A 91 17.72 0.99 -1.81
CA ARG A 91 18.65 -0.17 -1.78
C ARG A 91 18.40 -1.08 -2.97
N ALA A 92 19.42 -1.85 -3.33
CA ALA A 92 19.30 -2.92 -4.30
C ALA A 92 20.12 -4.13 -3.84
N PHE A 93 19.63 -5.34 -4.17
CA PHE A 93 20.21 -6.60 -3.74
C PHE A 93 20.19 -7.60 -4.89
N ASP A 94 21.26 -8.37 -5.08
CA ASP A 94 21.19 -9.61 -5.84
C ASP A 94 20.34 -10.61 -5.05
N VAL A 95 19.36 -11.20 -5.71
CA VAL A 95 18.43 -12.18 -5.12
C VAL A 95 18.44 -13.47 -5.94
N ALA A 96 17.85 -14.53 -5.39
CA ALA A 96 17.73 -15.81 -6.08
C ALA A 96 17.05 -15.65 -7.45
N GLU A 97 17.39 -16.53 -8.39
CA GLU A 97 16.90 -16.43 -9.77
C GLU A 97 15.37 -16.56 -9.85
N ASP A 98 14.79 -17.37 -8.97
CA ASP A 98 13.35 -17.61 -8.85
C ASP A 98 12.61 -16.58 -8.01
N PHE A 99 13.30 -15.65 -7.33
CA PHE A 99 12.66 -14.60 -6.54
C PHE A 99 11.70 -13.78 -7.39
N ASN A 100 10.50 -13.57 -6.85
CA ASN A 100 9.46 -12.77 -7.44
C ASN A 100 8.82 -11.87 -6.37
N ALA A 101 8.90 -10.54 -6.51
CA ALA A 101 8.50 -9.59 -5.49
C ALA A 101 7.05 -9.75 -5.00
N ILE A 102 6.12 -10.19 -5.86
CA ILE A 102 4.74 -10.45 -5.45
C ILE A 102 4.55 -11.88 -4.94
N GLY A 103 5.15 -12.87 -5.62
CA GLY A 103 4.98 -14.30 -5.29
C GLY A 103 5.68 -14.70 -4.00
N SER A 104 6.83 -14.10 -3.70
CA SER A 104 7.63 -14.38 -2.49
C SER A 104 7.20 -13.55 -1.28
N CYS A 105 6.24 -12.62 -1.42
CA CYS A 105 5.81 -11.74 -0.33
C CYS A 105 4.86 -12.47 0.63
N LEU A 106 5.26 -12.59 1.89
CA LEU A 106 4.52 -13.30 2.93
C LEU A 106 3.39 -12.47 3.54
N ARG A 107 3.67 -11.20 3.82
CA ARG A 107 2.74 -10.26 4.47
C ARG A 107 2.99 -8.84 4.00
N LYS A 108 1.94 -8.01 4.08
CA LYS A 108 1.97 -6.58 3.73
C LYS A 108 1.27 -5.79 4.81
N GLU A 109 1.84 -4.64 5.16
CA GLU A 109 1.19 -3.66 6.03
C GLU A 109 0.88 -2.40 5.23
N TYR A 110 -0.32 -1.89 5.41
CA TYR A 110 -0.72 -0.56 4.99
C TYR A 110 -1.03 0.30 6.19
N THR A 111 -0.68 1.57 6.11
CA THR A 111 -1.08 2.62 7.04
C THR A 111 -1.97 3.63 6.32
N PHE A 112 -3.14 3.91 6.89
CA PHE A 112 -3.99 4.99 6.40
C PHE A 112 -3.95 6.16 7.38
N ARG A 113 -3.55 7.34 6.91
CA ARG A 113 -3.38 8.57 7.70
C ARG A 113 -4.61 9.46 7.59
N ILE A 114 -5.14 9.91 8.72
CA ILE A 114 -6.26 10.84 8.84
C ILE A 114 -5.80 12.05 9.61
N PHE A 115 -5.86 13.23 8.99
CA PHE A 115 -5.63 14.50 9.68
C PHE A 115 -6.96 14.98 10.27
N ASN A 116 -7.11 14.79 11.59
CA ASN A 116 -8.35 15.02 12.34
C ASN A 116 -8.28 16.34 13.10
N SER A 117 -8.57 17.43 12.44
CA SER A 117 -8.52 18.79 12.97
C SER A 117 -9.64 19.64 12.37
N ARG A 118 -10.11 20.65 13.08
CA ARG A 118 -11.13 21.58 12.58
C ARG A 118 -10.66 22.39 11.36
N ILE A 119 -9.35 22.66 11.29
CA ILE A 119 -8.73 23.50 10.25
C ILE A 119 -7.78 22.63 9.44
N ARG A 120 -7.83 22.77 8.11
CA ARG A 120 -6.90 22.08 7.19
C ARG A 120 -5.47 22.53 7.40
N ASN A 121 -4.54 21.61 7.22
CA ASN A 121 -3.11 21.89 7.15
C ASN A 121 -2.61 21.61 5.72
N PRO A 122 -2.03 22.59 5.02
CA PRO A 122 -1.60 22.42 3.63
C PRO A 122 -0.48 21.38 3.44
N PHE A 123 0.30 21.09 4.49
CA PHE A 123 1.35 20.07 4.43
C PHE A 123 0.83 18.63 4.41
N TYR A 124 -0.46 18.42 4.71
CA TYR A 124 -1.14 17.12 4.63
C TYR A 124 -1.98 16.92 3.37
N VAL A 125 -2.01 17.90 2.45
CA VAL A 125 -2.73 17.76 1.17
C VAL A 125 -2.15 16.57 0.39
N ASN A 126 -3.02 15.65 -0.03
CA ASN A 126 -2.67 14.38 -0.67
C ASN A 126 -1.71 13.49 0.15
N ARG A 127 -1.56 13.73 1.45
CA ARG A 127 -0.69 12.95 2.37
C ARG A 127 -1.45 12.39 3.58
N ALA A 128 -2.62 12.96 3.89
CA ALA A 128 -3.55 12.44 4.88
C ALA A 128 -4.98 12.81 4.48
N TYR A 129 -5.95 11.99 4.88
CA TYR A 129 -7.35 12.27 4.68
C TYR A 129 -7.80 13.31 5.72
N PHE A 130 -8.19 14.50 5.27
CA PHE A 130 -8.69 15.54 6.16
C PHE A 130 -10.08 15.21 6.69
N TYR A 131 -10.24 15.22 8.01
CA TYR A 131 -11.51 14.98 8.67
C TYR A 131 -11.80 16.03 9.76
N PRO A 132 -12.80 16.94 9.57
CA PRO A 132 -12.97 18.11 10.43
C PRO A 132 -13.69 17.83 11.76
N LYS A 133 -14.53 16.79 11.83
CA LYS A 133 -15.21 16.40 13.07
C LYS A 133 -14.27 15.58 13.94
N ARG A 134 -14.30 15.82 15.26
CA ARG A 134 -13.52 15.02 16.20
C ARG A 134 -13.96 13.57 16.13
N LEU A 135 -12.98 12.67 15.98
CA LEU A 135 -13.16 11.22 15.96
C LEU A 135 -12.74 10.64 17.32
N ASP A 136 -13.45 9.65 17.80
CA ASP A 136 -13.09 8.88 18.99
C ASP A 136 -12.15 7.73 18.58
N GLU A 137 -10.89 7.84 19.01
CA GLU A 137 -9.85 6.85 18.72
C GLU A 137 -10.21 5.47 19.29
N ALA A 138 -10.79 5.40 20.50
CA ALA A 138 -11.10 4.12 21.13
C ALA A 138 -12.22 3.39 20.39
N VAL A 139 -13.21 4.10 19.86
CA VAL A 139 -14.24 3.52 19.00
C VAL A 139 -13.63 3.03 17.68
N MET A 140 -12.76 3.85 17.08
CA MET A 140 -12.07 3.48 15.84
C MET A 140 -11.18 2.24 16.02
N ASP A 141 -10.43 2.15 17.12
CA ASP A 141 -9.54 1.00 17.39
C ASP A 141 -10.35 -0.28 17.60
N ARG A 142 -11.44 -0.25 18.38
CA ARG A 142 -12.33 -1.42 18.53
C ARG A 142 -12.92 -1.85 17.18
N ALA A 143 -13.39 -0.91 16.37
CA ALA A 143 -13.92 -1.19 15.04
C ALA A 143 -12.84 -1.76 14.10
N ALA A 144 -11.61 -1.24 14.14
CA ALA A 144 -10.50 -1.76 13.35
C ALA A 144 -10.16 -3.20 13.73
N ARG A 145 -10.05 -3.51 15.03
CA ARG A 145 -9.77 -4.88 15.52
C ARG A 145 -10.84 -5.90 15.13
N ALA A 146 -12.08 -5.48 14.94
CA ALA A 146 -13.14 -6.38 14.49
C ALA A 146 -12.94 -6.94 13.06
N PHE A 147 -11.97 -6.43 12.29
CA PHE A 147 -11.56 -6.99 11.00
C PHE A 147 -10.46 -8.05 11.10
N GLU A 148 -9.87 -8.28 12.29
CA GLU A 148 -8.79 -9.25 12.45
C GLU A 148 -9.31 -10.69 12.28
N GLY A 149 -8.42 -11.56 11.78
CA GLY A 149 -8.77 -12.96 11.51
C GLY A 149 -8.87 -13.29 10.03
N THR A 150 -9.37 -14.49 9.75
CA THR A 150 -9.58 -15.02 8.40
C THR A 150 -11.05 -14.91 8.03
N HIS A 151 -11.37 -14.05 7.07
CA HIS A 151 -12.74 -13.78 6.65
C HIS A 151 -12.84 -13.66 5.12
N ASP A 152 -14.07 -13.75 4.61
CA ASP A 152 -14.38 -13.32 3.26
C ASP A 152 -14.59 -11.80 3.23
N PHE A 153 -13.63 -11.08 2.67
CA PHE A 153 -13.62 -9.62 2.63
C PHE A 153 -14.38 -9.03 1.42
N ARG A 154 -15.31 -9.77 0.80
CA ARG A 154 -16.11 -9.25 -0.33
C ARG A 154 -16.93 -8.01 0.03
N ALA A 155 -17.38 -7.87 1.28
CA ALA A 155 -18.11 -6.71 1.78
C ALA A 155 -17.29 -5.41 1.81
N VAL A 156 -15.97 -5.48 1.83
CA VAL A 156 -15.06 -4.32 1.89
C VAL A 156 -14.10 -4.27 0.70
N ARG A 157 -14.56 -4.66 -0.47
CA ARG A 157 -13.82 -4.52 -1.73
C ARG A 157 -14.62 -3.78 -2.78
N SER A 158 -13.93 -3.19 -3.77
CA SER A 158 -14.56 -2.73 -5.00
C SER A 158 -14.60 -3.85 -6.04
N VAL A 159 -15.63 -3.83 -6.91
CA VAL A 159 -15.74 -4.70 -8.09
C VAL A 159 -14.83 -4.15 -9.18
N GLY A 160 -14.34 -4.98 -10.10
CA GLY A 160 -13.54 -4.53 -11.26
C GLY A 160 -12.17 -5.17 -11.39
N THR A 161 -11.77 -6.04 -10.43
CA THR A 161 -10.59 -6.89 -10.58
C THR A 161 -10.95 -8.34 -10.34
N GLU A 162 -10.50 -9.21 -11.25
CA GLU A 162 -10.60 -10.66 -11.07
C GLU A 162 -9.66 -11.08 -9.92
N THR A 163 -10.16 -11.93 -9.05
CA THR A 163 -9.39 -12.57 -7.99
C THR A 163 -9.86 -14.01 -7.82
N ARG A 164 -8.94 -14.93 -7.54
CA ARG A 164 -9.26 -16.34 -7.31
C ARG A 164 -10.09 -16.55 -6.05
N THR A 165 -9.88 -15.73 -5.04
CA THR A 165 -10.59 -15.79 -3.76
C THR A 165 -10.68 -14.42 -3.13
N THR A 166 -11.76 -14.18 -2.37
CA THR A 166 -11.96 -12.98 -1.56
C THR A 166 -11.61 -13.20 -0.09
N VAL A 167 -11.23 -14.42 0.27
CA VAL A 167 -10.78 -14.76 1.63
C VAL A 167 -9.36 -14.24 1.85
N ARG A 168 -9.17 -13.50 2.96
CA ARG A 168 -7.86 -13.00 3.41
C ARG A 168 -7.72 -13.23 4.91
N THR A 169 -6.46 -13.19 5.37
CA THR A 169 -6.17 -13.19 6.81
C THR A 169 -5.56 -11.85 7.18
N ILE A 170 -6.25 -11.09 8.03
CA ILE A 170 -5.72 -9.89 8.68
C ILE A 170 -5.08 -10.32 9.99
N TYR A 171 -3.77 -10.08 10.12
CA TYR A 171 -2.99 -10.44 11.31
C TYR A 171 -3.16 -9.44 12.44
N TYR A 172 -3.32 -8.16 12.09
CA TYR A 172 -3.69 -7.08 12.98
C TYR A 172 -4.30 -5.91 12.21
N CYS A 173 -5.20 -5.21 12.88
CA CYS A 173 -5.79 -3.96 12.40
C CYS A 173 -6.08 -3.09 13.60
N TYR A 174 -5.43 -1.93 13.73
CA TYR A 174 -5.57 -1.07 14.89
C TYR A 174 -5.42 0.41 14.52
N VAL A 175 -5.88 1.29 15.41
CA VAL A 175 -5.78 2.74 15.25
C VAL A 175 -4.96 3.33 16.38
N THR A 176 -4.10 4.29 16.04
CA THR A 176 -3.34 5.10 17.00
C THR A 176 -3.50 6.57 16.69
N ARG A 177 -3.37 7.42 17.72
CA ARG A 177 -3.39 8.88 17.59
C ARG A 177 -2.10 9.51 18.10
N SER A 178 -1.59 10.46 17.31
CA SER A 178 -0.51 11.36 17.74
C SER A 178 -0.93 12.80 17.40
N GLY A 179 -1.37 13.54 18.41
CA GLY A 179 -1.95 14.87 18.21
C GLY A 179 -3.19 14.85 17.30
N ASP A 180 -3.14 15.58 16.20
CA ASP A 180 -4.20 15.63 15.20
C ASP A 180 -4.11 14.51 14.14
N LEU A 181 -3.07 13.69 14.17
CA LEU A 181 -2.89 12.60 13.22
C LEU A 181 -3.39 11.28 13.82
N LEU A 182 -4.32 10.62 13.11
CA LEU A 182 -4.73 9.24 13.34
C LEU A 182 -4.12 8.35 12.27
N GLU A 183 -3.60 7.20 12.67
CA GLU A 183 -3.10 6.16 11.77
C GLU A 183 -3.88 4.86 12.00
N LEU A 184 -4.55 4.37 10.95
CA LEU A 184 -5.08 3.02 10.90
C LEU A 184 -4.03 2.14 10.24
N LYS A 185 -3.51 1.14 10.97
CA LYS A 185 -2.54 0.15 10.47
C LYS A 185 -3.21 -1.20 10.30
N VAL A 186 -2.97 -1.81 9.15
CA VAL A 186 -3.53 -3.13 8.83
C VAL A 186 -2.49 -3.99 8.14
N CYS A 187 -2.27 -5.20 8.67
CA CYS A 187 -1.35 -6.20 8.12
C CYS A 187 -2.13 -7.46 7.71
N ALA A 188 -1.89 -7.93 6.49
CA ALA A 188 -2.56 -9.11 5.96
C ALA A 188 -1.65 -9.93 5.04
N ASN A 189 -2.07 -11.16 4.73
CA ASN A 189 -1.45 -12.01 3.70
C ASN A 189 -1.67 -11.48 2.27
N GLY A 190 -2.54 -10.50 2.09
CA GLY A 190 -2.86 -9.85 0.83
C GLY A 190 -4.10 -8.98 0.96
N PHE A 191 -4.29 -8.07 0.00
CA PHE A 191 -5.43 -7.16 0.00
C PHE A 191 -6.19 -7.25 -1.32
N LEU A 192 -7.50 -7.06 -1.24
CA LEU A 192 -8.39 -6.92 -2.40
C LEU A 192 -8.38 -5.46 -2.87
N TYR A 193 -8.90 -5.24 -4.08
CA TYR A 193 -9.03 -3.90 -4.65
C TYR A 193 -9.82 -2.96 -3.72
N ASN A 194 -9.22 -1.83 -3.37
CA ASN A 194 -9.75 -0.82 -2.44
C ASN A 194 -10.04 -1.31 -1.01
N MET A 195 -9.61 -2.52 -0.62
CA MET A 195 -9.98 -3.14 0.66
C MET A 195 -9.62 -2.27 1.87
N VAL A 196 -8.39 -1.78 1.98
CA VAL A 196 -7.96 -0.94 3.11
C VAL A 196 -8.75 0.36 3.18
N ARG A 197 -9.03 0.97 2.05
CA ARG A 197 -9.80 2.21 1.96
C ARG A 197 -11.26 2.01 2.37
N ALA A 198 -11.85 0.85 2.05
CA ALA A 198 -13.20 0.49 2.47
C ALA A 198 -13.25 0.13 3.97
N ILE A 199 -12.24 -0.58 4.49
CA ILE A 199 -12.07 -0.81 5.95
C ILE A 199 -12.01 0.53 6.67
N THR A 200 -11.16 1.46 6.22
CA THR A 200 -11.04 2.79 6.84
C THR A 200 -12.38 3.53 6.82
N GLY A 201 -13.11 3.51 5.70
CA GLY A 201 -14.44 4.14 5.63
C GLY A 201 -15.46 3.50 6.58
N THR A 202 -15.38 2.20 6.80
CA THR A 202 -16.25 1.48 7.75
C THR A 202 -15.90 1.83 9.19
N VAL A 203 -14.60 1.93 9.52
CA VAL A 203 -14.13 2.39 10.84
C VAL A 203 -14.56 3.84 11.10
N LEU A 204 -14.54 4.71 10.08
CA LEU A 204 -15.06 6.07 10.18
C LEU A 204 -16.57 6.10 10.45
N TYR A 205 -17.34 5.21 9.81
CA TYR A 205 -18.79 5.09 10.09
C TYR A 205 -19.07 4.66 11.53
N ALA A 206 -18.22 3.78 12.10
CA ALA A 206 -18.31 3.44 13.52
C ALA A 206 -18.03 4.67 14.41
N ALA A 207 -16.99 5.44 14.11
CA ALA A 207 -16.66 6.67 14.85
C ALA A 207 -17.72 7.77 14.71
N GLU A 208 -18.54 7.75 13.64
CA GLU A 208 -19.69 8.64 13.45
C GLU A 208 -20.97 8.13 14.12
N GLY A 209 -20.96 6.95 14.73
CA GLY A 209 -22.14 6.31 15.33
C GLY A 209 -23.15 5.77 14.31
N LYS A 210 -22.77 5.60 13.05
CA LYS A 210 -23.60 4.99 11.99
C LYS A 210 -23.57 3.46 12.03
N LEU A 211 -22.52 2.90 12.61
CA LEU A 211 -22.28 1.49 12.85
C LEU A 211 -21.74 1.33 14.28
N THR A 212 -21.84 0.13 14.80
CA THR A 212 -21.10 -0.28 16.01
C THR A 212 -19.94 -1.20 15.63
N PRO A 213 -18.90 -1.36 16.46
CA PRO A 213 -17.86 -2.35 16.21
C PRO A 213 -18.41 -3.78 16.06
N GLU A 214 -19.50 -4.10 16.72
CA GLU A 214 -20.20 -5.38 16.73
C GLU A 214 -20.92 -5.67 15.40
N ASP A 215 -21.24 -4.65 14.60
CA ASP A 215 -21.84 -4.81 13.27
C ASP A 215 -20.83 -5.34 12.23
N ILE A 216 -19.52 -5.14 12.47
CA ILE A 216 -18.49 -5.46 11.48
C ILE A 216 -18.43 -6.95 11.13
N PRO A 217 -18.42 -7.91 12.08
CA PRO A 217 -18.50 -9.32 11.75
C PRO A 217 -19.76 -9.66 10.92
N VAL A 218 -20.92 -9.07 11.27
CA VAL A 218 -22.18 -9.28 10.54
C VAL A 218 -22.08 -8.76 9.10
N ILE A 219 -21.44 -7.60 8.89
CA ILE A 219 -21.17 -7.04 7.56
C ILE A 219 -20.27 -7.97 6.75
N LEU A 220 -19.21 -8.50 7.34
CA LEU A 220 -18.29 -9.43 6.67
C LEU A 220 -19.03 -10.72 6.27
N ASP A 221 -19.77 -11.33 7.18
CA ASP A 221 -20.53 -12.57 6.94
C ASP A 221 -21.60 -12.38 5.85
N SER A 222 -22.26 -11.22 5.81
CA SER A 222 -23.25 -10.91 4.78
C SER A 222 -22.66 -10.82 3.38
N GLY A 223 -21.38 -10.47 3.26
CA GLY A 223 -20.72 -10.17 1.99
C GLY A 223 -21.28 -8.95 1.25
N ASN A 224 -22.17 -8.18 1.87
CA ASN A 224 -22.87 -7.06 1.24
C ASN A 224 -22.08 -5.75 1.37
N ARG A 225 -21.56 -5.26 0.23
CA ARG A 225 -20.77 -4.01 0.16
C ARG A 225 -21.55 -2.77 0.61
N THR A 226 -22.88 -2.76 0.47
CA THR A 226 -23.71 -1.57 0.81
C THR A 226 -23.84 -1.34 2.31
N LEU A 227 -23.59 -2.35 3.13
CA LEU A 227 -23.61 -2.25 4.59
C LEU A 227 -22.30 -1.69 5.16
N ALA A 228 -21.20 -1.79 4.42
CA ALA A 228 -19.92 -1.24 4.82
C ALA A 228 -19.81 0.28 4.51
N GLY A 229 -18.84 0.94 5.13
CA GLY A 229 -18.55 2.34 4.89
C GLY A 229 -18.01 2.64 3.49
N PRO A 230 -17.91 3.91 3.09
CA PRO A 230 -17.46 4.33 1.77
C PRO A 230 -15.98 3.99 1.55
N THR A 231 -15.58 3.88 0.29
CA THR A 231 -14.16 3.85 -0.08
C THR A 231 -13.58 5.25 0.04
N VAL A 232 -12.75 5.50 1.06
CA VAL A 232 -12.13 6.82 1.28
C VAL A 232 -11.11 7.16 0.21
N PRO A 233 -10.79 8.46 -0.03
CA PRO A 233 -9.78 8.90 -0.99
C PRO A 233 -8.40 8.25 -0.77
N PRO A 234 -7.57 8.07 -1.82
CA PRO A 234 -6.31 7.33 -1.74
C PRO A 234 -5.17 8.06 -1.03
N GLY A 235 -5.17 9.40 -1.01
CA GLY A 235 -4.04 10.23 -0.60
C GLY A 235 -3.60 10.11 0.87
N GLY A 236 -4.34 9.34 1.70
CA GLY A 236 -3.91 8.98 3.05
C GLY A 236 -3.31 7.56 3.15
N LEU A 237 -3.29 6.79 2.06
CA LEU A 237 -2.90 5.38 2.07
C LEU A 237 -1.43 5.18 1.69
N TYR A 238 -0.71 4.44 2.53
CA TYR A 238 0.70 4.11 2.36
C TYR A 238 0.92 2.60 2.51
N LEU A 239 1.67 2.00 1.59
CA LEU A 239 2.29 0.70 1.84
C LEU A 239 3.52 0.93 2.72
N THR A 240 3.52 0.41 3.95
CA THR A 240 4.51 0.77 4.97
C THR A 240 5.49 -0.35 5.30
N LYS A 241 5.06 -1.61 5.20
CA LYS A 241 5.96 -2.75 5.47
C LYS A 241 5.64 -3.95 4.59
N LEU A 242 6.68 -4.73 4.33
CA LEU A 242 6.62 -6.00 3.63
C LEU A 242 7.45 -7.04 4.39
N TRP A 243 7.06 -8.31 4.29
CA TRP A 243 7.81 -9.43 4.87
C TRP A 243 8.09 -10.47 3.81
N TYR A 244 9.34 -10.89 3.74
CA TYR A 244 9.89 -11.93 2.88
C TYR A 244 10.69 -12.91 3.73
N GLU A 245 11.00 -14.11 3.22
CA GLU A 245 11.95 -15.04 3.86
C GLU A 245 13.35 -14.45 3.91
N ASP A 246 13.77 -13.73 2.85
CA ASP A 246 15.01 -12.97 2.85
C ASP A 246 14.87 -11.70 3.70
N GLU A 247 15.39 -11.74 4.92
CA GLU A 247 15.30 -10.65 5.90
C GLU A 247 15.87 -9.32 5.42
N ARG A 248 16.81 -9.33 4.44
CA ARG A 248 17.36 -8.10 3.84
C ARG A 248 16.29 -7.27 3.15
N LEU A 249 15.19 -7.92 2.73
CA LEU A 249 14.05 -7.34 2.03
C LEU A 249 12.91 -6.96 2.98
N ASN A 250 13.08 -7.11 4.29
CA ASN A 250 12.08 -6.74 5.28
C ASN A 250 12.27 -5.28 5.71
N GLY A 251 11.16 -4.58 5.86
CA GLY A 251 11.18 -3.23 6.43
C GLY A 251 11.48 -3.29 7.92
N ASN A 252 12.75 -3.22 8.26
CA ASN A 252 13.15 -2.92 9.63
C ASN A 252 12.99 -1.41 9.82
N GLY A 253 11.98 -1.03 10.63
CA GLY A 253 11.83 0.33 11.13
C GLY A 253 12.93 0.66 12.11
#